data_0eeeca73dacf53148f31ae96b3837b4c
#
_entry.id   0eeeca73dacf53148f31ae96b3837b4c
#
_cell.length_a   1.000
_cell.length_b   1.000
_cell.length_c   1.000
_cell.angle_alpha   90.00
_cell.angle_beta   90.00
_cell.angle_gamma   90.00
#
_symmetry.space_group_name_H-M   'P 1'
#
loop_
_entity.id
_entity.type
_entity.pdbx_description
1 polymer ?
#
loop_
_entity_poly.entity_id
_entity_poly.type
_entity_poly.pdbx_seq_one_letter_code
_entity_poly.pdbx_strand_id
1 'polypeptide(L)'
;MNTAIEQYMLETSWSTRMTDEIVLEAIQGEFPFSMELGILEAITDLNRGTVSNKEIYIKLFSIILKDKVARPIQAIATQLGHIAGIKDSAEAFEWGILLVKECRNSGLYVLQDIDDEWYVHPNFTLDKKTKQKLAKLQYLPPMKVMPIKWTTNHNGGWFFETKHLVLGSRFTKHDEPLAYDVINKLQSIPWEIDSITYKLEKQTNRVMNKKKFLRVINEYLGVPFHFVWRYDSRGRSYSSGYDLNLQSNEYGKSLLSLHEKELIADNGIANLYIAIANHAGKGNLTWQERMDWASKQNYGLIDWKEPILGRKAVRALVDTCEGRPSGYVMSVDATSSGLQVMAAISGCRKTAELVNMVDPTTRRDVYTEIADLMNAQLPKPVPRKIAKQVAMTHYYNSRATPKALLKKHELSVFYEVIQGLLPGAESVMEAINECWNPEADHHTWVMPDGHTVYVPVVEAVNGTYADLELGEIPLRWYHQTNSDNYRSLCPNVIHSIDGYVAREMVRRCDFQLSHVHDCFVFNPNHLQEVTKTYREIMAEIANTDLLGDILCQITSSMTWQTPSNNLATDILNSNYMLS
;
A
#
# COMPACT_ATOMS: atom_id res chain seq x y z
N MET A 1 -31.94 -9.09 -4.10
CA MET A 1 -32.32 -7.64 -4.14
C MET A 1 -32.11 -6.95 -2.79
N ASN A 2 -32.47 -7.58 -1.67
CA ASN A 2 -32.26 -7.00 -0.32
C ASN A 2 -30.77 -6.76 0.03
N THR A 3 -29.88 -7.71 -0.27
CA THR A 3 -28.45 -7.64 0.09
C THR A 3 -27.69 -6.48 -0.57
N ALA A 4 -27.99 -6.14 -1.82
CA ALA A 4 -27.38 -5.01 -2.51
C ALA A 4 -27.86 -3.67 -1.92
N ILE A 5 -29.13 -3.59 -1.54
CA ILE A 5 -29.71 -2.40 -0.87
C ILE A 5 -29.09 -2.24 0.54
N GLU A 6 -28.96 -3.34 1.28
CA GLU A 6 -28.32 -3.33 2.60
C GLU A 6 -26.86 -2.91 2.51
N GLN A 7 -26.12 -3.38 1.49
CA GLN A 7 -24.75 -2.95 1.23
C GLN A 7 -24.66 -1.47 0.91
N TYR A 8 -25.54 -0.95 0.03
CA TYR A 8 -25.60 0.48 -0.30
C TYR A 8 -25.88 1.35 0.95
N MET A 9 -26.83 0.91 1.80
CA MET A 9 -27.13 1.61 3.06
C MET A 9 -25.95 1.57 4.03
N LEU A 10 -25.22 0.47 4.10
CA LEU A 10 -24.01 0.34 4.91
C LEU A 10 -22.93 1.30 4.44
N GLU A 11 -22.64 1.32 3.13
CA GLU A 11 -21.67 2.23 2.52
C GLU A 11 -22.04 3.69 2.76
N THR A 12 -23.30 4.07 2.55
CA THR A 12 -23.80 5.41 2.81
C THR A 12 -23.57 5.81 4.26
N SER A 13 -23.86 4.92 5.22
CA SER A 13 -23.71 5.21 6.66
C SER A 13 -22.25 5.37 7.10
N TRP A 14 -21.28 4.90 6.30
CA TRP A 14 -19.84 4.95 6.61
C TRP A 14 -19.08 5.93 5.75
N SER A 15 -19.65 6.37 4.65
CA SER A 15 -18.95 7.25 3.70
C SER A 15 -18.64 8.61 4.29
N THR A 16 -17.41 9.07 4.06
CA THR A 16 -16.99 10.43 4.40
C THR A 16 -17.71 11.50 3.59
N ARG A 17 -18.40 11.14 2.49
CA ARG A 17 -19.30 12.06 1.73
C ARG A 17 -20.42 12.62 2.59
N MET A 18 -20.89 11.84 3.58
CA MET A 18 -21.92 12.28 4.51
C MET A 18 -21.44 13.35 5.51
N THR A 19 -20.14 13.66 5.51
CA THR A 19 -19.58 14.69 6.43
C THR A 19 -20.26 16.04 6.21
N ASP A 20 -20.42 16.44 4.98
CA ASP A 20 -20.97 17.75 4.62
C ASP A 20 -22.43 17.88 5.07
N GLU A 21 -23.26 16.86 4.81
CA GLU A 21 -24.66 16.83 5.24
C GLU A 21 -24.80 16.85 6.76
N ILE A 22 -23.98 16.05 7.47
CA ILE A 22 -24.00 15.98 8.94
C ILE A 22 -23.56 17.31 9.56
N VAL A 23 -22.54 17.97 9.00
CA VAL A 23 -22.07 19.27 9.49
C VAL A 23 -23.09 20.35 9.16
N LEU A 24 -23.63 20.37 7.95
CA LEU A 24 -24.68 21.31 7.55
C LEU A 24 -25.93 21.20 8.46
N GLU A 25 -26.41 19.99 8.72
CA GLU A 25 -27.53 19.76 9.66
C GLU A 25 -27.24 20.34 11.05
N ALA A 26 -25.99 20.22 11.51
CA ALA A 26 -25.57 20.69 12.84
C ALA A 26 -25.46 22.21 12.95
N ILE A 27 -25.06 22.90 11.86
CA ILE A 27 -24.87 24.36 11.87
C ILE A 27 -26.11 25.15 11.43
N GLN A 28 -27.06 24.53 10.74
CA GLN A 28 -28.29 25.19 10.28
C GLN A 28 -29.11 25.88 11.38
N GLY A 29 -29.11 25.31 12.60
CA GLY A 29 -29.82 25.89 13.75
C GLY A 29 -29.07 27.04 14.45
N GLU A 30 -27.78 27.22 14.17
CA GLU A 30 -26.89 28.17 14.83
C GLU A 30 -26.58 29.40 13.92
N PHE A 31 -26.92 29.32 12.63
CA PHE A 31 -26.64 30.37 11.65
C PHE A 31 -27.75 31.42 11.61
N PRO A 32 -27.50 32.71 11.88
CA PRO A 32 -28.40 33.78 11.57
C PRO A 32 -28.55 33.91 10.05
N PHE A 33 -29.78 33.99 9.54
CA PHE A 33 -30.09 34.14 8.11
C PHE A 33 -29.33 35.29 7.41
N SER A 34 -29.03 36.37 8.16
CA SER A 34 -28.23 37.52 7.68
C SER A 34 -26.76 37.17 7.40
N MET A 35 -26.21 36.21 8.11
CA MET A 35 -24.85 35.73 7.91
C MET A 35 -24.74 34.81 6.67
N GLU A 36 -25.77 34.01 6.40
CA GLU A 36 -25.85 33.16 5.22
C GLU A 36 -25.88 34.00 3.93
N LEU A 37 -26.56 35.14 3.94
CA LEU A 37 -26.62 36.07 2.80
C LEU A 37 -25.26 36.76 2.55
N GLY A 38 -24.60 37.25 3.59
CA GLY A 38 -23.29 37.91 3.47
C GLY A 38 -22.18 36.97 3.00
N ILE A 39 -22.21 35.73 3.47
CA ILE A 39 -21.26 34.67 3.00
C ILE A 39 -21.53 34.32 1.53
N LEU A 40 -22.83 34.21 1.13
CA LEU A 40 -23.21 33.93 -0.23
C LEU A 40 -22.83 35.05 -1.19
N GLU A 41 -22.96 36.34 -0.79
CA GLU A 41 -22.55 37.49 -1.58
C GLU A 41 -21.02 37.49 -1.77
N ALA A 42 -20.23 37.33 -0.70
CA ALA A 42 -18.77 37.27 -0.78
C ALA A 42 -18.28 36.14 -1.68
N ILE A 43 -18.92 34.97 -1.61
CA ILE A 43 -18.56 33.82 -2.46
C ILE A 43 -18.96 34.07 -3.93
N THR A 44 -20.04 34.77 -4.19
CA THR A 44 -20.53 35.06 -5.57
C THR A 44 -19.49 35.86 -6.35
N ASP A 45 -18.79 36.79 -5.70
CA ASP A 45 -17.74 37.59 -6.32
C ASP A 45 -16.43 36.79 -6.56
N LEU A 46 -16.24 35.73 -5.80
CA LEU A 46 -15.04 34.87 -5.88
C LEU A 46 -15.23 33.65 -6.81
N ASN A 47 -16.47 33.34 -7.22
CA ASN A 47 -16.76 32.09 -7.93
C ASN A 47 -16.26 32.11 -9.38
N ARG A 48 -15.17 31.39 -9.62
CA ARG A 48 -14.63 31.10 -10.97
C ARG A 48 -14.76 29.63 -11.36
N GLY A 49 -15.40 28.80 -10.53
CA GLY A 49 -15.41 27.35 -10.68
C GLY A 49 -16.75 26.77 -11.15
N THR A 50 -16.76 25.45 -11.35
CA THR A 50 -17.93 24.64 -11.76
C THR A 50 -18.84 24.23 -10.61
N VAL A 51 -18.44 24.51 -9.36
CA VAL A 51 -19.14 24.10 -8.13
C VAL A 51 -19.97 25.26 -7.61
N SER A 52 -21.16 24.98 -7.11
CA SER A 52 -22.06 26.04 -6.57
C SER A 52 -21.46 26.67 -5.30
N ASN A 53 -21.73 27.96 -5.08
CA ASN A 53 -21.27 28.70 -3.89
C ASN A 53 -21.68 28.00 -2.60
N LYS A 54 -22.88 27.44 -2.53
CA LYS A 54 -23.38 26.70 -1.37
C LYS A 54 -22.52 25.45 -1.07
N GLU A 55 -22.12 24.72 -2.08
CA GLU A 55 -21.25 23.53 -1.90
C GLU A 55 -19.88 23.89 -1.38
N ILE A 56 -19.32 25.00 -1.82
CA ILE A 56 -17.99 25.45 -1.42
C ILE A 56 -17.95 25.82 0.07
N TYR A 57 -18.91 26.62 0.57
CA TYR A 57 -18.88 26.98 1.99
C TYR A 57 -19.26 25.80 2.91
N ILE A 58 -20.13 24.89 2.47
CA ILE A 58 -20.38 23.63 3.18
C ILE A 58 -19.07 22.84 3.33
N LYS A 59 -18.28 22.76 2.27
CA LYS A 59 -16.95 22.12 2.30
C LYS A 59 -16.00 22.81 3.26
N LEU A 60 -15.95 24.14 3.25
CA LEU A 60 -15.13 24.90 4.21
C LEU A 60 -15.46 24.52 5.65
N PHE A 61 -16.72 24.60 6.05
CA PHE A 61 -17.12 24.28 7.41
C PHE A 61 -16.94 22.79 7.75
N SER A 62 -17.20 21.91 6.80
CA SER A 62 -16.98 20.48 6.98
C SER A 62 -15.50 20.15 7.24
N ILE A 63 -14.59 20.77 6.50
CA ILE A 63 -13.14 20.60 6.67
C ILE A 63 -12.70 21.11 8.06
N ILE A 64 -13.21 22.27 8.49
CA ILE A 64 -12.80 22.90 9.75
C ILE A 64 -13.41 22.20 10.96
N LEU A 65 -14.69 21.87 10.94
CA LEU A 65 -15.42 21.41 12.12
C LEU A 65 -15.33 19.90 12.37
N LYS A 66 -14.94 19.13 11.37
CA LYS A 66 -14.88 17.67 11.44
C LYS A 66 -14.01 17.13 12.57
N ASP A 67 -12.81 17.67 12.76
CA ASP A 67 -11.77 17.03 13.57
C ASP A 67 -11.39 17.79 14.86
N LYS A 68 -11.95 18.97 15.12
CA LYS A 68 -11.59 19.81 16.29
C LYS A 68 -10.08 20.13 16.43
N VAL A 69 -9.31 19.96 15.39
CA VAL A 69 -7.88 20.17 15.40
C VAL A 69 -7.58 21.42 14.58
N ALA A 70 -6.73 22.29 15.11
CA ALA A 70 -6.19 23.40 14.34
C ALA A 70 -5.46 22.86 13.11
N ARG A 71 -5.70 23.48 11.96
CA ARG A 71 -5.07 23.08 10.69
C ARG A 71 -4.37 24.26 10.06
N PRO A 72 -3.20 24.06 9.43
CA PRO A 72 -2.54 25.11 8.69
C PRO A 72 -3.49 25.73 7.65
N ILE A 73 -3.54 27.05 7.59
CA ILE A 73 -4.41 27.79 6.67
C ILE A 73 -4.12 27.41 5.22
N GLN A 74 -2.85 27.17 4.89
CA GLN A 74 -2.40 26.73 3.58
C GLN A 74 -3.14 25.45 3.13
N ALA A 75 -3.21 24.45 4.00
CA ALA A 75 -3.82 23.17 3.66
C ALA A 75 -5.33 23.31 3.38
N ILE A 76 -6.04 24.14 4.14
CA ILE A 76 -7.47 24.38 3.96
C ILE A 76 -7.72 25.20 2.70
N ALA A 77 -7.02 26.31 2.53
CA ALA A 77 -7.20 27.21 1.39
C ALA A 77 -6.91 26.50 0.06
N THR A 78 -5.79 25.82 -0.06
CA THR A 78 -5.46 25.06 -1.28
C THR A 78 -6.48 23.97 -1.57
N GLN A 79 -6.95 23.24 -0.54
CA GLN A 79 -7.98 22.22 -0.71
C GLN A 79 -9.30 22.79 -1.24
N LEU A 80 -9.73 23.95 -0.74
CA LEU A 80 -10.95 24.64 -1.20
C LEU A 80 -10.84 25.08 -2.65
N GLY A 81 -9.72 25.66 -3.06
CA GLY A 81 -9.48 26.05 -4.45
C GLY A 81 -9.52 24.85 -5.40
N HIS A 82 -8.97 23.72 -5.01
CA HIS A 82 -9.07 22.49 -5.80
C HIS A 82 -10.52 21.94 -5.87
N ILE A 83 -11.30 22.08 -4.80
CA ILE A 83 -12.73 21.74 -4.81
C ILE A 83 -13.50 22.66 -5.76
N ALA A 84 -13.13 23.93 -5.82
CA ALA A 84 -13.69 24.90 -6.78
C ALA A 84 -13.28 24.63 -8.25
N GLY A 85 -12.42 23.64 -8.50
CA GLY A 85 -11.98 23.24 -9.85
C GLY A 85 -10.69 23.89 -10.33
N ILE A 86 -10.02 24.69 -9.48
CA ILE A 86 -8.75 25.33 -9.81
C ILE A 86 -7.64 24.28 -9.77
N LYS A 87 -6.94 24.07 -10.88
CA LYS A 87 -5.94 23.01 -11.02
C LYS A 87 -4.56 23.41 -10.47
N ASP A 88 -4.14 24.65 -10.70
CA ASP A 88 -2.90 25.17 -10.15
C ASP A 88 -3.00 25.35 -8.64
N SER A 89 -1.99 24.93 -7.90
CA SER A 89 -2.05 24.92 -6.43
C SER A 89 -1.78 26.29 -5.80
N ALA A 90 -1.02 27.17 -6.47
CA ALA A 90 -0.79 28.52 -6.00
C ALA A 90 -2.07 29.36 -6.21
N GLU A 91 -2.67 29.29 -7.40
CA GLU A 91 -3.95 29.93 -7.71
C GLU A 91 -5.07 29.38 -6.81
N ALA A 92 -5.10 28.07 -6.56
CA ALA A 92 -6.05 27.44 -5.65
C ALA A 92 -5.90 27.95 -4.21
N PHE A 93 -4.68 28.17 -3.77
CA PHE A 93 -4.41 28.79 -2.46
C PHE A 93 -4.88 30.25 -2.42
N GLU A 94 -4.49 31.07 -3.41
CA GLU A 94 -4.87 32.48 -3.49
C GLU A 94 -6.37 32.68 -3.44
N TRP A 95 -7.11 31.88 -4.19
CA TRP A 95 -8.56 31.89 -4.16
C TRP A 95 -9.11 31.42 -2.80
N GLY A 96 -8.60 30.32 -2.28
CA GLY A 96 -9.09 29.70 -1.05
C GLY A 96 -8.82 30.53 0.20
N ILE A 97 -7.71 31.29 0.26
CA ILE A 97 -7.40 32.13 1.41
C ILE A 97 -8.37 33.31 1.51
N LEU A 98 -8.77 33.88 0.39
CA LEU A 98 -9.81 34.94 0.38
C LEU A 98 -11.11 34.39 0.98
N LEU A 99 -11.55 33.20 0.58
CA LEU A 99 -12.72 32.56 1.13
C LEU A 99 -12.61 32.29 2.63
N VAL A 100 -11.46 31.78 3.08
CA VAL A 100 -11.21 31.54 4.52
C VAL A 100 -11.25 32.85 5.30
N LYS A 101 -10.69 33.93 4.79
CA LYS A 101 -10.71 35.25 5.44
C LYS A 101 -12.12 35.83 5.53
N GLU A 102 -12.87 35.81 4.44
CA GLU A 102 -14.25 36.33 4.39
C GLU A 102 -15.19 35.55 5.33
N CYS A 103 -15.10 34.23 5.35
CA CYS A 103 -15.97 33.39 6.17
C CYS A 103 -15.60 33.38 7.68
N ARG A 104 -14.48 33.97 8.11
CA ARG A 104 -14.11 34.00 9.55
C ARG A 104 -15.13 34.75 10.42
N ASN A 105 -15.84 35.74 9.84
CA ASN A 105 -16.88 36.50 10.53
C ASN A 105 -18.10 35.61 10.93
N SER A 106 -18.17 34.39 10.44
CA SER A 106 -19.15 33.40 10.88
C SER A 106 -19.03 33.06 12.37
N GLY A 107 -17.86 33.28 13.00
CA GLY A 107 -17.58 32.89 14.37
C GLY A 107 -17.38 31.38 14.59
N LEU A 108 -17.49 30.55 13.56
CA LEU A 108 -17.33 29.09 13.64
C LEU A 108 -15.86 28.67 13.80
N TYR A 109 -14.94 29.54 13.45
CA TYR A 109 -13.50 29.34 13.63
C TYR A 109 -12.80 30.70 13.80
N VAL A 110 -11.56 30.64 14.25
CA VAL A 110 -10.66 31.78 14.37
C VAL A 110 -9.37 31.47 13.64
N LEU A 111 -8.71 32.51 13.14
CA LEU A 111 -7.35 32.44 12.62
C LEU A 111 -6.39 32.72 13.77
N GLN A 112 -5.40 31.87 13.96
CA GLN A 112 -4.43 31.97 15.03
C GLN A 112 -3.03 31.77 14.47
N ASP A 113 -2.12 32.68 14.80
CA ASP A 113 -0.70 32.51 14.56
C ASP A 113 -0.09 31.61 15.65
N ILE A 114 0.61 30.57 15.23
CA ILE A 114 1.31 29.62 16.10
C ILE A 114 2.69 29.40 15.48
N ASP A 115 3.74 29.89 16.15
CA ASP A 115 5.15 29.75 15.73
C ASP A 115 5.41 30.27 14.29
N ASP A 116 4.90 31.45 13.98
CA ASP A 116 4.98 32.14 12.67
C ASP A 116 4.23 31.40 11.53
N GLU A 117 3.31 30.49 11.88
CA GLU A 117 2.41 29.82 10.93
C GLU A 117 0.94 30.10 11.28
N TRP A 118 0.12 30.39 10.26
CA TRP A 118 -1.31 30.62 10.44
C TRP A 118 -2.12 29.34 10.44
N TYR A 119 -2.93 29.18 11.49
CA TYR A 119 -3.85 28.06 11.68
C TYR A 119 -5.31 28.50 11.72
N VAL A 120 -6.17 27.68 11.13
CA VAL A 120 -7.63 27.78 11.28
C VAL A 120 -8.02 26.91 12.47
N HIS A 121 -8.46 27.55 13.54
CA HIS A 121 -8.85 26.89 14.78
C HIS A 121 -10.37 26.84 14.93
N PRO A 122 -11.02 25.65 15.03
CA PRO A 122 -12.46 25.55 15.25
C PRO A 122 -12.90 26.23 16.55
N ASN A 123 -13.77 27.19 16.47
CA ASN A 123 -14.37 27.90 17.62
C ASN A 123 -15.77 27.38 17.97
N PHE A 124 -16.38 26.61 17.06
CA PHE A 124 -17.70 26.00 17.25
C PHE A 124 -17.58 24.59 17.78
N THR A 125 -18.45 24.23 18.72
CA THR A 125 -18.46 22.87 19.28
C THR A 125 -19.72 22.13 18.84
N LEU A 126 -19.56 21.18 17.93
CA LEU A 126 -20.64 20.27 17.54
C LEU A 126 -21.22 19.53 18.75
N ASP A 127 -22.54 19.31 18.76
CA ASP A 127 -23.21 18.54 19.79
C ASP A 127 -22.75 17.07 19.86
N LYS A 128 -23.09 16.39 20.96
CA LYS A 128 -22.66 15.01 21.19
C LYS A 128 -23.18 14.02 20.12
N LYS A 129 -24.41 14.23 19.62
CA LYS A 129 -25.05 13.35 18.62
C LYS A 129 -24.35 13.49 17.28
N THR A 130 -24.08 14.73 16.83
CA THR A 130 -23.33 15.03 15.61
C THR A 130 -21.92 14.48 15.67
N LYS A 131 -21.19 14.67 16.78
CA LYS A 131 -19.87 14.07 16.97
C LYS A 131 -19.90 12.54 16.88
N GLN A 132 -20.95 11.90 17.39
CA GLN A 132 -21.11 10.44 17.27
C GLN A 132 -21.42 10.03 15.82
N LYS A 133 -22.20 10.81 15.06
CA LYS A 133 -22.43 10.57 13.64
C LYS A 133 -21.10 10.68 12.88
N LEU A 134 -20.34 11.76 13.03
CA LEU A 134 -19.04 11.98 12.37
C LEU A 134 -18.00 10.92 12.74
N ALA A 135 -17.96 10.49 13.99
CA ALA A 135 -17.06 9.43 14.44
C ALA A 135 -17.37 8.05 13.83
N LYS A 136 -18.55 7.87 13.23
CA LYS A 136 -18.90 6.65 12.48
C LYS A 136 -18.35 6.67 11.06
N LEU A 137 -18.13 7.86 10.49
CA LEU A 137 -17.59 8.00 9.15
C LEU A 137 -16.14 7.57 9.11
N GLN A 138 -15.81 6.76 8.11
CA GLN A 138 -14.47 6.23 7.90
C GLN A 138 -14.30 5.85 6.43
N TYR A 139 -13.20 5.15 6.12
CA TYR A 139 -13.03 4.54 4.82
C TYR A 139 -14.18 3.60 4.50
N LEU A 140 -14.56 3.51 3.22
CA LEU A 140 -15.60 2.59 2.78
C LEU A 140 -15.31 1.17 3.25
N PRO A 141 -16.33 0.44 3.74
CA PRO A 141 -16.15 -0.87 4.34
C PRO A 141 -15.87 -1.94 3.29
N PRO A 142 -15.38 -3.13 3.68
CA PRO A 142 -15.49 -4.33 2.86
C PRO A 142 -16.93 -4.58 2.44
N MET A 143 -17.16 -5.33 1.39
CA MET A 143 -18.50 -5.53 0.85
C MET A 143 -19.06 -6.90 1.27
N LYS A 144 -20.29 -6.94 1.76
CA LYS A 144 -21.03 -8.19 2.08
C LYS A 144 -21.53 -8.91 0.83
N VAL A 145 -21.40 -8.27 -0.31
CA VAL A 145 -21.70 -8.81 -1.64
C VAL A 145 -20.50 -8.61 -2.54
N MET A 146 -20.44 -9.34 -3.66
CA MET A 146 -19.35 -9.16 -4.62
C MET A 146 -19.29 -7.71 -5.09
N PRO A 147 -18.09 -7.06 -5.06
CA PRO A 147 -17.88 -5.72 -5.57
C PRO A 147 -18.26 -5.60 -7.06
N ILE A 148 -18.64 -4.40 -7.48
CA ILE A 148 -18.83 -4.11 -8.89
C ILE A 148 -17.52 -4.35 -9.62
N LYS A 149 -17.59 -5.10 -10.73
CA LYS A 149 -16.40 -5.37 -11.55
C LYS A 149 -15.86 -4.09 -12.17
N TRP A 150 -14.56 -3.93 -12.10
CA TRP A 150 -13.86 -2.89 -12.84
C TRP A 150 -13.81 -3.24 -14.32
N THR A 151 -14.24 -2.34 -15.17
CA THR A 151 -14.13 -2.40 -16.64
C THR A 151 -13.49 -1.15 -17.21
N THR A 152 -13.38 -0.10 -16.41
CA THR A 152 -12.62 1.12 -16.64
C THR A 152 -11.99 1.57 -15.33
N ASN A 153 -11.16 2.61 -15.35
CA ASN A 153 -10.52 3.15 -14.15
C ASN A 153 -11.49 3.89 -13.20
N HIS A 154 -12.79 4.00 -13.57
CA HIS A 154 -13.77 4.85 -12.86
C HIS A 154 -15.06 4.13 -12.43
N ASN A 155 -15.25 2.85 -12.73
CA ASN A 155 -16.60 2.26 -12.66
C ASN A 155 -16.75 0.98 -11.84
N GLY A 156 -15.92 0.76 -10.83
CA GLY A 156 -15.96 -0.50 -10.06
C GLY A 156 -15.91 -0.30 -8.54
N GLY A 157 -15.90 -1.42 -7.83
CA GLY A 157 -15.77 -1.44 -6.38
C GLY A 157 -17.11 -1.29 -5.66
N TRP A 158 -17.32 -0.18 -4.96
CA TRP A 158 -18.49 0.06 -4.12
C TRP A 158 -19.72 0.51 -4.91
N PHE A 159 -20.92 0.34 -4.33
CA PHE A 159 -22.19 0.78 -4.91
C PHE A 159 -22.47 2.26 -4.72
N PHE A 160 -22.13 2.80 -3.54
CA PHE A 160 -22.48 4.18 -3.18
C PHE A 160 -21.52 5.21 -3.78
N GLU A 161 -20.23 4.90 -3.78
CA GLU A 161 -19.20 5.83 -4.20
C GLU A 161 -18.17 5.15 -5.08
N THR A 162 -18.14 5.52 -6.35
CA THR A 162 -17.08 5.06 -7.25
C THR A 162 -15.79 5.81 -6.96
N LYS A 163 -14.74 5.09 -6.64
CA LYS A 163 -13.38 5.61 -6.50
C LYS A 163 -12.62 5.37 -7.81
N HIS A 164 -11.60 6.16 -8.07
CA HIS A 164 -10.68 5.87 -9.15
C HIS A 164 -9.90 4.59 -8.85
N LEU A 165 -9.72 3.71 -9.85
CA LEU A 165 -9.03 2.43 -9.66
C LEU A 165 -7.56 2.64 -9.26
N VAL A 166 -6.89 3.68 -9.78
CA VAL A 166 -5.53 4.04 -9.40
C VAL A 166 -5.54 4.87 -8.12
N LEU A 167 -4.76 4.45 -7.13
CA LEU A 167 -4.50 5.14 -5.87
C LEU A 167 -3.55 6.33 -6.08
N GLY A 168 -3.60 7.27 -5.15
CA GLY A 168 -2.66 8.39 -5.08
C GLY A 168 -3.27 9.74 -5.41
N SER A 169 -2.41 10.70 -5.75
CA SER A 169 -2.78 12.08 -6.05
C SER A 169 -3.39 12.23 -7.45
N ARG A 170 -3.80 13.46 -7.79
CA ARG A 170 -4.25 13.79 -9.16
C ARG A 170 -3.20 13.50 -10.24
N PHE A 171 -1.92 13.57 -9.88
CA PHE A 171 -0.82 13.35 -10.81
C PHE A 171 -0.57 11.87 -11.16
N THR A 172 -1.03 10.94 -10.33
CA THR A 172 -0.88 9.51 -10.56
C THR A 172 -2.08 8.85 -11.22
N LYS A 173 -3.22 9.56 -11.30
CA LYS A 173 -4.44 9.04 -11.91
C LYS A 173 -4.39 9.20 -13.43
N HIS A 174 -4.76 8.16 -14.13
CA HIS A 174 -4.77 8.11 -15.59
C HIS A 174 -5.89 7.18 -16.08
N ASP A 175 -6.21 7.28 -17.37
CA ASP A 175 -7.27 6.48 -18.01
C ASP A 175 -6.72 5.35 -18.89
N GLU A 176 -5.40 5.18 -18.91
CA GLU A 176 -4.73 4.11 -19.64
C GLU A 176 -5.17 2.72 -19.16
N PRO A 177 -5.11 1.68 -20.03
CA PRO A 177 -5.54 0.33 -19.71
C PRO A 177 -4.83 -0.29 -18.51
N LEU A 178 -5.57 -1.02 -17.68
CA LEU A 178 -5.07 -1.75 -16.52
C LEU A 178 -5.50 -3.23 -16.57
N ALA A 179 -4.89 -4.07 -15.77
CA ALA A 179 -5.23 -5.50 -15.66
C ALA A 179 -6.54 -5.70 -14.85
N TYR A 180 -7.70 -5.46 -15.47
CA TYR A 180 -9.01 -5.57 -14.81
C TYR A 180 -9.37 -7.00 -14.43
N ASP A 181 -8.92 -8.00 -15.20
CA ASP A 181 -9.13 -9.42 -14.92
C ASP A 181 -8.59 -9.81 -13.54
N VAL A 182 -7.37 -9.41 -13.23
CA VAL A 182 -6.69 -9.72 -11.97
C VAL A 182 -7.37 -9.03 -10.79
N ILE A 183 -7.67 -7.73 -10.91
CA ILE A 183 -8.29 -6.99 -9.82
C ILE A 183 -9.69 -7.53 -9.51
N ASN A 184 -10.44 -7.95 -10.55
CA ASN A 184 -11.75 -8.55 -10.39
C ASN A 184 -11.66 -9.98 -9.82
N LYS A 185 -10.61 -10.74 -10.14
CA LYS A 185 -10.35 -12.06 -9.53
C LYS A 185 -10.04 -11.91 -8.03
N LEU A 186 -9.22 -10.97 -7.64
CA LEU A 186 -8.95 -10.66 -6.23
C LEU A 186 -10.23 -10.23 -5.47
N GLN A 187 -11.10 -9.42 -6.09
CA GLN A 187 -12.36 -9.00 -5.49
C GLN A 187 -13.36 -10.16 -5.32
N SER A 188 -13.26 -11.20 -6.13
CA SER A 188 -14.18 -12.34 -6.05
C SER A 188 -13.94 -13.25 -4.86
N ILE A 189 -12.77 -13.17 -4.20
CA ILE A 189 -12.44 -14.00 -3.05
C ILE A 189 -13.30 -13.62 -1.84
N PRO A 190 -14.14 -14.54 -1.31
CA PRO A 190 -14.93 -14.30 -0.12
C PRO A 190 -14.09 -14.59 1.14
N TRP A 191 -14.12 -13.65 2.07
CA TRP A 191 -13.45 -13.72 3.37
C TRP A 191 -14.47 -13.84 4.50
N GLU A 192 -14.05 -14.36 5.63
CA GLU A 192 -14.82 -14.33 6.88
C GLU A 192 -13.95 -13.94 8.07
N ILE A 193 -14.58 -13.48 9.14
CA ILE A 193 -13.90 -13.28 10.41
C ILE A 193 -13.80 -14.60 11.16
N ASP A 194 -12.58 -15.00 11.50
CA ASP A 194 -12.33 -16.14 12.40
C ASP A 194 -12.89 -15.85 13.80
N SER A 195 -14.10 -16.34 14.02
CA SER A 195 -14.84 -16.11 15.28
C SER A 195 -14.15 -16.71 16.50
N ILE A 196 -13.38 -17.79 16.32
CA ILE A 196 -12.66 -18.47 17.40
C ILE A 196 -11.48 -17.60 17.82
N THR A 197 -10.64 -17.17 16.86
CA THR A 197 -9.54 -16.23 17.13
C THR A 197 -10.07 -14.96 17.78
N TYR A 198 -11.16 -14.37 17.25
CA TYR A 198 -11.75 -13.17 17.84
C TYR A 198 -12.16 -13.38 19.30
N LYS A 199 -12.83 -14.48 19.63
CA LYS A 199 -13.26 -14.79 21.01
C LYS A 199 -12.09 -14.99 21.96
N LEU A 200 -11.06 -15.73 21.53
CA LEU A 200 -9.89 -16.04 22.34
C LEU A 200 -9.01 -14.81 22.60
N GLU A 201 -8.81 -13.97 21.60
CA GLU A 201 -7.85 -12.87 21.65
C GLU A 201 -8.47 -11.52 22.08
N LYS A 202 -9.80 -11.43 22.15
CA LYS A 202 -10.51 -10.19 22.51
C LYS A 202 -10.09 -9.62 23.87
N GLN A 203 -9.75 -10.47 24.83
CA GLN A 203 -9.41 -10.04 26.20
C GLN A 203 -7.96 -9.57 26.34
N THR A 204 -7.06 -10.02 25.47
CA THR A 204 -5.61 -9.79 25.57
C THR A 204 -5.15 -8.54 24.84
N ASN A 205 -5.87 -8.09 23.79
CA ASN A 205 -5.47 -7.00 22.91
C ASN A 205 -6.17 -5.67 23.24
N ARG A 206 -5.79 -5.02 24.35
CA ARG A 206 -6.38 -3.74 24.80
C ARG A 206 -6.19 -2.58 23.80
N VAL A 207 -5.10 -2.58 23.02
CA VAL A 207 -4.78 -1.51 22.07
C VAL A 207 -5.69 -1.53 20.85
N MET A 208 -6.12 -2.73 20.42
CA MET A 208 -6.98 -2.92 19.24
C MET A 208 -8.48 -2.89 19.57
N ASN A 209 -8.85 -2.98 20.83
CA ASN A 209 -10.25 -2.93 21.28
C ASN A 209 -10.84 -1.51 21.31
N LYS A 210 -10.43 -0.65 20.39
CA LYS A 210 -11.09 0.65 20.20
C LYS A 210 -12.53 0.41 19.72
N LYS A 211 -13.47 1.20 20.23
CA LYS A 211 -14.91 1.09 19.87
C LYS A 211 -15.17 1.03 18.36
N LYS A 212 -14.36 1.74 17.57
CA LYS A 212 -14.44 1.78 16.12
C LYS A 212 -14.11 0.43 15.49
N PHE A 213 -12.98 -0.18 15.87
CA PHE A 213 -12.55 -1.49 15.40
C PHE A 213 -13.56 -2.59 15.75
N LEU A 214 -14.00 -2.62 17.01
CA LEU A 214 -15.00 -3.60 17.46
C LEU A 214 -16.33 -3.49 16.72
N ARG A 215 -16.74 -2.28 16.32
CA ARG A 215 -17.93 -2.08 15.50
C ARG A 215 -17.76 -2.74 14.13
N VAL A 216 -16.60 -2.54 13.49
CA VAL A 216 -16.30 -3.15 12.20
C VAL A 216 -16.32 -4.67 12.30
N ILE A 217 -15.62 -5.25 13.29
CA ILE A 217 -15.60 -6.70 13.50
C ILE A 217 -17.00 -7.25 13.71
N ASN A 218 -17.82 -6.63 14.57
CA ASN A 218 -19.17 -7.09 14.85
C ASN A 218 -20.10 -7.01 13.62
N GLU A 219 -19.84 -6.07 12.70
CA GLU A 219 -20.62 -5.93 11.46
C GLU A 219 -20.42 -7.11 10.50
N TYR A 220 -19.23 -7.73 10.52
CA TYR A 220 -18.85 -8.82 9.61
C TYR A 220 -18.75 -10.19 10.31
N LEU A 221 -18.99 -10.25 11.63
CA LEU A 221 -18.90 -11.52 12.36
C LEU A 221 -20.00 -12.48 11.91
N GLY A 222 -19.60 -13.64 11.36
CA GLY A 222 -20.53 -14.64 10.83
C GLY A 222 -21.13 -14.31 9.46
N VAL A 223 -20.64 -13.29 8.78
CA VAL A 223 -21.07 -12.88 7.45
C VAL A 223 -19.85 -12.87 6.51
N PRO A 224 -19.91 -13.53 5.35
CA PRO A 224 -18.83 -13.42 4.36
C PRO A 224 -18.77 -12.01 3.79
N PHE A 225 -17.56 -11.61 3.40
CA PHE A 225 -17.31 -10.30 2.81
C PHE A 225 -16.18 -10.33 1.78
N HIS A 226 -16.14 -9.31 0.95
CA HIS A 226 -15.15 -9.13 -0.11
C HIS A 226 -14.40 -7.83 0.09
N PHE A 227 -13.09 -7.83 -0.19
CA PHE A 227 -12.32 -6.60 -0.29
C PHE A 227 -12.51 -5.97 -1.67
N VAL A 228 -12.68 -4.66 -1.71
CA VAL A 228 -12.49 -3.91 -2.94
C VAL A 228 -10.98 -3.70 -3.13
N TRP A 229 -10.49 -3.99 -4.32
CA TRP A 229 -9.08 -3.88 -4.64
C TRP A 229 -8.83 -2.69 -5.60
N ARG A 230 -7.66 -2.09 -5.47
CA ARG A 230 -7.21 -0.96 -6.28
C ARG A 230 -5.73 -1.08 -6.58
N TYR A 231 -5.27 -0.43 -7.65
CA TYR A 231 -3.85 -0.35 -8.02
C TYR A 231 -3.20 0.95 -7.52
N ASP A 232 -1.90 0.94 -7.27
CA ASP A 232 -1.13 2.17 -7.36
C ASP A 232 -0.69 2.42 -8.81
N SER A 233 -0.06 3.57 -9.09
CA SER A 233 0.36 3.93 -10.45
C SER A 233 1.46 3.04 -11.05
N ARG A 234 2.05 2.17 -10.24
CA ARG A 234 3.07 1.18 -10.63
C ARG A 234 2.47 -0.20 -10.91
N GLY A 235 1.20 -0.39 -10.65
CA GLY A 235 0.51 -1.67 -10.84
C GLY A 235 0.59 -2.64 -9.67
N ARG A 236 1.02 -2.22 -8.49
CA ARG A 236 0.84 -3.00 -7.26
C ARG A 236 -0.61 -2.90 -6.80
N SER A 237 -1.21 -4.02 -6.42
CA SER A 237 -2.59 -4.07 -5.94
C SER A 237 -2.69 -3.99 -4.41
N TYR A 238 -3.75 -3.34 -3.94
CA TYR A 238 -4.03 -3.09 -2.53
C TYR A 238 -5.48 -3.39 -2.22
N SER A 239 -5.73 -4.19 -1.18
CA SER A 239 -7.05 -4.33 -0.60
C SER A 239 -7.45 -3.03 0.11
N SER A 240 -8.64 -2.53 -0.19
CA SER A 240 -9.18 -1.33 0.44
C SER A 240 -9.82 -1.67 1.77
N GLY A 241 -9.64 -0.82 2.76
CA GLY A 241 -10.14 -0.97 4.12
C GLY A 241 -9.12 -0.48 5.13
N TYR A 242 -9.59 0.04 6.26
CA TYR A 242 -8.71 0.55 7.30
C TYR A 242 -8.57 -0.44 8.46
N ASP A 243 -9.68 -0.90 8.99
CA ASP A 243 -9.71 -1.76 10.18
C ASP A 243 -9.62 -3.26 9.83
N LEU A 244 -10.24 -3.68 8.71
CA LEU A 244 -10.09 -5.01 8.11
C LEU A 244 -9.27 -4.86 6.83
N ASN A 245 -8.06 -5.43 6.82
CA ASN A 245 -7.15 -5.37 5.69
C ASN A 245 -6.10 -6.48 5.80
N LEU A 246 -5.66 -7.01 4.67
CA LEU A 246 -4.58 -8.01 4.60
C LEU A 246 -3.22 -7.45 5.05
N GLN A 247 -3.00 -6.15 4.91
CA GLN A 247 -1.80 -5.44 5.40
C GLN A 247 -1.86 -5.03 6.88
N SER A 248 -2.81 -5.53 7.64
CA SER A 248 -2.95 -5.22 9.06
C SER A 248 -1.79 -5.78 9.91
N ASN A 249 -1.79 -5.44 11.21
CA ASN A 249 -0.90 -6.07 12.16
C ASN A 249 -1.28 -7.56 12.40
N GLU A 250 -0.50 -8.27 13.21
CA GLU A 250 -0.70 -9.70 13.50
C GLU A 250 -2.15 -10.02 13.90
N TYR A 251 -2.74 -9.24 14.82
CA TYR A 251 -4.11 -9.46 15.27
C TYR A 251 -5.12 -9.28 14.13
N GLY A 252 -5.03 -8.20 13.36
CA GLY A 252 -5.93 -7.96 12.23
C GLY A 252 -5.83 -9.04 11.17
N LYS A 253 -4.60 -9.49 10.82
CA LYS A 253 -4.37 -10.60 9.89
C LYS A 253 -4.95 -11.91 10.43
N SER A 254 -4.80 -12.19 11.72
CA SER A 254 -5.28 -13.43 12.33
C SER A 254 -6.80 -13.58 12.33
N LEU A 255 -7.53 -12.47 12.25
CA LEU A 255 -9.00 -12.47 12.14
C LEU A 255 -9.52 -12.87 10.76
N LEU A 256 -8.68 -12.87 9.72
CA LEU A 256 -9.09 -13.17 8.35
C LEU A 256 -8.95 -14.68 8.06
N SER A 257 -10.01 -15.29 7.55
CA SER A 257 -10.02 -16.65 7.00
C SER A 257 -10.74 -16.66 5.66
N LEU A 258 -10.41 -17.59 4.79
CA LEU A 258 -11.20 -17.86 3.58
C LEU A 258 -12.58 -18.39 4.00
N HIS A 259 -13.64 -17.87 3.39
CA HIS A 259 -14.99 -18.34 3.65
C HIS A 259 -15.24 -19.71 3.01
N GLU A 260 -14.73 -19.93 1.81
CA GLU A 260 -14.73 -21.24 1.16
C GLU A 260 -13.59 -22.07 1.74
N LYS A 261 -13.97 -23.08 2.53
CA LYS A 261 -13.04 -23.93 3.29
C LYS A 261 -12.69 -25.18 2.51
N GLU A 262 -11.45 -25.62 2.64
CA GLU A 262 -10.95 -26.86 2.03
C GLU A 262 -10.61 -27.90 3.10
N LEU A 263 -10.77 -29.18 2.76
CA LEU A 263 -10.12 -30.26 3.51
C LEU A 263 -8.62 -30.21 3.21
N ILE A 264 -7.82 -30.13 4.24
CA ILE A 264 -6.37 -30.09 4.08
C ILE A 264 -5.85 -31.51 3.87
N ALA A 265 -5.21 -31.74 2.73
CA ALA A 265 -4.61 -33.01 2.33
C ALA A 265 -3.24 -33.23 3.02
N ASP A 266 -2.64 -34.42 2.85
CA ASP A 266 -1.36 -34.78 3.49
C ASP A 266 -0.22 -33.78 3.20
N ASN A 267 -0.11 -33.31 1.97
CA ASN A 267 0.85 -32.26 1.61
C ASN A 267 0.55 -30.94 2.32
N GLY A 268 -0.72 -30.61 2.52
CA GLY A 268 -1.17 -29.44 3.25
C GLY A 268 -0.84 -29.52 4.75
N ILE A 269 -0.84 -30.74 5.34
CA ILE A 269 -0.39 -30.95 6.73
C ILE A 269 1.09 -30.62 6.88
N ALA A 270 1.94 -31.06 5.95
CA ALA A 270 3.35 -30.68 5.93
C ALA A 270 3.53 -29.17 5.84
N ASN A 271 2.71 -28.50 5.03
CA ASN A 271 2.72 -27.04 4.87
C ASN A 271 2.21 -26.31 6.14
N LEU A 272 1.30 -26.90 6.92
CA LEU A 272 0.93 -26.37 8.23
C LEU A 272 2.09 -26.40 9.23
N TYR A 273 2.92 -27.47 9.23
CA TYR A 273 4.14 -27.47 10.04
C TYR A 273 5.10 -26.34 9.63
N ILE A 274 5.25 -26.09 8.32
CA ILE A 274 6.03 -24.94 7.82
C ILE A 274 5.46 -23.63 8.35
N ALA A 275 4.15 -23.43 8.29
CA ALA A 275 3.51 -22.21 8.79
C ALA A 275 3.71 -22.02 10.31
N ILE A 276 3.58 -23.10 11.09
CA ILE A 276 3.87 -23.11 12.54
C ILE A 276 5.32 -22.67 12.81
N ALA A 277 6.29 -23.24 12.10
CA ALA A 277 7.69 -22.88 12.22
C ALA A 277 7.94 -21.41 11.85
N ASN A 278 7.29 -20.90 10.80
CA ASN A 278 7.40 -19.49 10.39
C ASN A 278 6.92 -18.54 11.51
N HIS A 279 5.76 -18.81 12.11
CA HIS A 279 5.22 -18.01 13.21
C HIS A 279 6.04 -18.14 14.52
N ALA A 280 6.80 -19.23 14.66
CA ALA A 280 7.78 -19.38 15.73
C ALA A 280 9.15 -18.71 15.43
N GLY A 281 9.25 -17.97 14.31
CA GLY A 281 10.49 -17.26 13.92
C GLY A 281 11.56 -18.15 13.31
N LYS A 282 11.22 -19.35 12.83
CA LYS A 282 12.12 -20.32 12.18
C LYS A 282 12.18 -20.20 10.65
N GLY A 283 11.67 -19.10 10.09
CA GLY A 283 11.62 -18.87 8.65
C GLY A 283 12.98 -18.81 7.94
N ASN A 284 14.09 -18.83 8.66
CA ASN A 284 15.45 -18.94 8.11
C ASN A 284 15.92 -20.37 7.83
N LEU A 285 15.19 -21.37 8.33
CA LEU A 285 15.47 -22.78 8.08
C LEU A 285 14.97 -23.22 6.69
N THR A 286 15.49 -24.35 6.19
CA THR A 286 14.96 -25.03 4.99
C THR A 286 13.53 -25.57 5.22
N TRP A 287 12.83 -25.90 4.17
CA TRP A 287 11.47 -26.45 4.28
C TRP A 287 11.43 -27.71 5.16
N GLN A 288 12.37 -28.65 4.94
CA GLN A 288 12.45 -29.88 5.72
C GLN A 288 12.77 -29.62 7.19
N GLU A 289 13.72 -28.75 7.48
CA GLU A 289 14.07 -28.39 8.86
C GLU A 289 12.89 -27.73 9.61
N ARG A 290 12.07 -26.91 8.92
CA ARG A 290 10.85 -26.32 9.51
C ARG A 290 9.83 -27.39 9.88
N MET A 291 9.58 -28.34 8.97
CA MET A 291 8.67 -29.47 9.22
C MET A 291 9.17 -30.34 10.38
N ASP A 292 10.43 -30.72 10.35
CA ASP A 292 11.05 -31.53 11.39
C ASP A 292 11.06 -30.84 12.75
N TRP A 293 11.30 -29.52 12.76
CA TRP A 293 11.26 -28.75 13.99
C TRP A 293 9.82 -28.70 14.52
N ALA A 294 8.84 -28.29 13.73
CA ALA A 294 7.48 -28.08 14.16
C ALA A 294 6.79 -29.37 14.62
N SER A 295 7.03 -30.51 13.92
CA SER A 295 6.44 -31.81 14.28
C SER A 295 6.87 -32.36 15.65
N LYS A 296 8.00 -31.88 16.18
CA LYS A 296 8.57 -32.32 17.47
C LYS A 296 8.24 -31.42 18.65
N GLN A 297 7.53 -30.29 18.41
CA GLN A 297 7.31 -29.30 19.46
C GLN A 297 6.09 -29.61 20.35
N ASN A 298 6.20 -29.21 21.60
CA ASN A 298 5.04 -28.96 22.44
C ASN A 298 4.56 -27.53 22.19
N TYR A 299 3.48 -27.38 21.43
CA TYR A 299 2.97 -26.08 20.97
C TYR A 299 2.59 -25.13 22.11
N GLY A 300 2.29 -25.65 23.31
CA GLY A 300 2.01 -24.84 24.49
C GLY A 300 3.26 -24.18 25.09
N LEU A 301 4.48 -24.63 24.72
CA LEU A 301 5.74 -24.16 25.26
C LEU A 301 6.56 -23.33 24.25
N ILE A 302 6.05 -23.11 23.05
CA ILE A 302 6.76 -22.33 22.03
C ILE A 302 6.79 -20.85 22.44
N ASP A 303 7.99 -20.26 22.38
CA ASP A 303 8.17 -18.81 22.39
C ASP A 303 7.89 -18.28 20.98
N TRP A 304 6.68 -17.82 20.79
CA TRP A 304 6.18 -17.40 19.48
C TRP A 304 6.65 -16.00 19.10
N LYS A 305 7.20 -15.86 17.91
CA LYS A 305 7.41 -14.54 17.30
C LYS A 305 6.07 -13.86 16.94
N GLU A 306 5.11 -14.65 16.45
CA GLU A 306 3.75 -14.24 16.10
C GLU A 306 2.73 -15.15 16.83
N PRO A 307 2.43 -14.85 18.10
CA PRO A 307 1.71 -15.80 18.98
C PRO A 307 0.27 -16.08 18.55
N ILE A 308 -0.42 -15.10 17.96
CA ILE A 308 -1.83 -15.27 17.57
C ILE A 308 -1.93 -16.09 16.28
N LEU A 309 -1.10 -15.76 15.29
CA LEU A 309 -1.02 -16.53 14.05
C LEU A 309 -0.50 -17.94 14.28
N GLY A 310 0.48 -18.13 15.18
CA GLY A 310 0.98 -19.43 15.57
C GLY A 310 -0.11 -20.32 16.18
N ARG A 311 -0.87 -19.80 17.15
CA ARG A 311 -2.02 -20.54 17.73
C ARG A 311 -3.12 -20.85 16.71
N LYS A 312 -3.36 -19.93 15.75
CA LYS A 312 -4.30 -20.16 14.66
C LYS A 312 -3.84 -21.29 13.74
N ALA A 313 -2.54 -21.34 13.40
CA ALA A 313 -1.95 -22.41 12.60
C ALA A 313 -2.05 -23.78 13.31
N VAL A 314 -1.76 -23.84 14.62
CA VAL A 314 -1.91 -25.06 15.41
C VAL A 314 -3.37 -25.52 15.46
N ARG A 315 -4.32 -24.60 15.59
CA ARG A 315 -5.74 -24.95 15.53
C ARG A 315 -6.13 -25.52 14.18
N ALA A 316 -5.64 -24.94 13.07
CA ALA A 316 -5.87 -25.47 11.73
C ALA A 316 -5.30 -26.90 11.58
N LEU A 317 -4.16 -27.20 12.18
CA LEU A 317 -3.59 -28.55 12.23
C LEU A 317 -4.50 -29.53 13.02
N VAL A 318 -5.03 -29.12 14.18
CA VAL A 318 -5.98 -29.92 14.95
C VAL A 318 -7.27 -30.18 14.16
N ASP A 319 -7.84 -29.13 13.55
CA ASP A 319 -9.05 -29.27 12.70
C ASP A 319 -8.82 -30.26 11.55
N THR A 320 -7.64 -30.22 10.95
CA THR A 320 -7.26 -31.16 9.87
C THR A 320 -7.16 -32.61 10.38
N CYS A 321 -6.54 -32.84 11.54
CA CYS A 321 -6.44 -34.17 12.14
C CYS A 321 -7.83 -34.73 12.53
N GLU A 322 -8.81 -33.88 12.75
CA GLU A 322 -10.20 -34.25 13.03
C GLU A 322 -11.07 -34.29 11.76
N GLY A 323 -10.48 -34.14 10.57
CA GLY A 323 -11.19 -34.23 9.27
C GLY A 323 -12.11 -33.02 9.01
N ARG A 324 -11.90 -31.87 9.66
CA ARG A 324 -12.68 -30.66 9.44
C ARG A 324 -12.09 -29.77 8.37
N PRO A 325 -12.91 -29.21 7.46
CA PRO A 325 -12.42 -28.26 6.46
C PRO A 325 -11.95 -26.97 7.11
N SER A 326 -10.88 -26.38 6.59
CA SER A 326 -10.23 -25.19 7.14
C SER A 326 -10.22 -24.03 6.13
N GLY A 327 -10.57 -22.83 6.60
CA GLY A 327 -10.35 -21.56 5.90
C GLY A 327 -9.04 -20.88 6.32
N TYR A 328 -8.16 -21.60 7.00
CA TYR A 328 -6.85 -21.09 7.38
C TYR A 328 -6.05 -20.70 6.15
N VAL A 329 -5.38 -19.56 6.23
CA VAL A 329 -4.45 -19.11 5.20
C VAL A 329 -3.02 -19.11 5.74
N MET A 330 -2.12 -19.72 5.00
CA MET A 330 -0.69 -19.53 5.17
C MET A 330 -0.19 -18.40 4.28
N SER A 331 0.97 -17.87 4.59
CA SER A 331 1.63 -16.89 3.75
C SER A 331 3.09 -17.27 3.54
N VAL A 332 3.58 -16.98 2.33
CA VAL A 332 5.00 -17.05 1.97
C VAL A 332 5.41 -15.74 1.34
N ASP A 333 6.60 -15.28 1.70
CA ASP A 333 7.14 -13.99 1.31
C ASP A 333 8.36 -14.20 0.41
N ALA A 334 8.57 -13.35 -0.57
CA ALA A 334 9.81 -13.39 -1.34
C ALA A 334 11.00 -13.04 -0.44
N THR A 335 12.07 -13.80 -0.53
CA THR A 335 13.23 -13.62 0.36
C THR A 335 13.94 -12.29 0.13
N SER A 336 13.83 -11.74 -1.09
CA SER A 336 14.34 -10.41 -1.47
C SER A 336 13.81 -9.99 -2.85
N SER A 337 12.49 -9.75 -2.99
CA SER A 337 11.80 -9.57 -4.28
C SER A 337 12.48 -8.56 -5.21
N GLY A 338 12.82 -7.37 -4.72
CA GLY A 338 13.48 -6.34 -5.54
C GLY A 338 14.83 -6.79 -6.11
N LEU A 339 15.65 -7.49 -5.31
CA LEU A 339 16.94 -8.03 -5.79
C LEU A 339 16.74 -9.25 -6.70
N GLN A 340 15.73 -10.07 -6.47
CA GLN A 340 15.36 -11.17 -7.37
C GLN A 340 14.95 -10.63 -8.74
N VAL A 341 14.11 -9.60 -8.78
CA VAL A 341 13.75 -8.91 -10.02
C VAL A 341 15.00 -8.37 -10.72
N MET A 342 15.87 -7.65 -10.01
CA MET A 342 17.10 -7.12 -10.59
C MET A 342 18.03 -8.22 -11.10
N ALA A 343 18.12 -9.34 -10.41
CA ALA A 343 18.91 -10.50 -10.86
C ALA A 343 18.34 -11.12 -12.15
N ALA A 344 17.02 -11.27 -12.24
CA ALA A 344 16.34 -11.82 -13.41
C ALA A 344 16.54 -10.93 -14.66
N ILE A 345 16.23 -9.62 -14.53
CA ILE A 345 16.31 -8.69 -15.67
C ILE A 345 17.72 -8.30 -16.09
N SER A 346 18.73 -8.49 -15.20
CA SER A 346 20.14 -8.32 -15.55
C SER A 346 20.79 -9.56 -16.14
N GLY A 347 20.17 -10.75 -15.99
CA GLY A 347 20.79 -12.02 -16.33
C GLY A 347 22.04 -12.35 -15.50
N CYS A 348 22.26 -11.65 -14.39
CA CYS A 348 23.49 -11.78 -13.58
C CYS A 348 23.44 -12.98 -12.63
N ARG A 349 24.15 -14.05 -12.98
CA ARG A 349 24.21 -15.28 -12.18
C ARG A 349 24.71 -15.04 -10.76
N LYS A 350 25.74 -14.21 -10.58
CA LYS A 350 26.30 -13.89 -9.26
C LYS A 350 25.26 -13.28 -8.33
N THR A 351 24.46 -12.32 -8.82
CA THR A 351 23.36 -11.73 -8.06
C THR A 351 22.27 -12.76 -7.80
N ALA A 352 21.91 -13.60 -8.78
CA ALA A 352 20.87 -14.62 -8.67
C ALA A 352 21.18 -15.70 -7.61
N GLU A 353 22.45 -16.11 -7.49
CA GLU A 353 22.90 -17.07 -6.46
C GLU A 353 22.65 -16.56 -5.04
N LEU A 354 22.85 -15.27 -4.79
CA LEU A 354 22.71 -14.65 -3.48
C LEU A 354 21.25 -14.47 -3.03
N VAL A 355 20.32 -14.47 -3.98
CA VAL A 355 18.89 -14.18 -3.74
C VAL A 355 18.01 -15.42 -3.94
N ASN A 356 18.59 -16.61 -3.79
CA ASN A 356 17.91 -17.92 -3.82
C ASN A 356 17.29 -18.30 -5.18
N MET A 357 17.83 -17.84 -6.29
CA MET A 357 17.29 -18.11 -7.62
C MET A 357 17.99 -19.28 -8.34
N VAL A 358 19.10 -19.79 -7.83
CA VAL A 358 19.92 -20.77 -8.54
C VAL A 358 20.06 -22.09 -7.78
N ASP A 359 20.40 -22.04 -6.48
CA ASP A 359 20.67 -23.24 -5.69
C ASP A 359 19.37 -23.81 -5.06
N PRO A 360 18.98 -25.05 -5.37
CA PRO A 360 17.82 -25.68 -4.77
C PRO A 360 18.04 -26.19 -3.35
N THR A 361 19.28 -26.30 -2.89
CA THR A 361 19.65 -26.97 -1.64
C THR A 361 19.90 -26.02 -0.48
N THR A 362 20.38 -24.83 -0.77
CA THR A 362 20.84 -23.86 0.23
C THR A 362 19.91 -22.65 0.25
N ARG A 363 19.43 -22.30 1.44
CA ARG A 363 18.72 -21.05 1.65
C ARG A 363 19.71 -19.96 2.10
N ARG A 364 19.91 -18.97 1.27
CA ARG A 364 20.82 -17.83 1.53
C ARG A 364 20.08 -16.63 2.11
N ASP A 365 20.81 -15.82 2.85
CA ASP A 365 20.35 -14.53 3.36
C ASP A 365 21.33 -13.43 2.94
N VAL A 366 21.08 -12.81 1.81
CA VAL A 366 21.92 -11.76 1.22
C VAL A 366 22.23 -10.63 2.21
N TYR A 367 21.30 -10.31 3.12
CA TYR A 367 21.52 -9.25 4.11
C TYR A 367 22.47 -9.65 5.23
N THR A 368 22.51 -10.92 5.59
CA THR A 368 23.54 -11.46 6.49
C THR A 368 24.88 -11.45 5.80
N GLU A 369 24.98 -11.88 4.55
CA GLU A 369 26.21 -11.86 3.78
C GLU A 369 26.80 -10.45 3.60
N ILE A 370 25.93 -9.45 3.32
CA ILE A 370 26.36 -8.04 3.29
C ILE A 370 26.92 -7.62 4.66
N ALA A 371 26.22 -7.95 5.77
CA ALA A 371 26.65 -7.58 7.11
C ALA A 371 27.99 -8.23 7.46
N ASP A 372 28.18 -9.52 7.15
CA ASP A 372 29.41 -10.27 7.46
C ASP A 372 30.61 -9.74 6.68
N LEU A 373 30.45 -9.44 5.39
CA LEU A 373 31.50 -8.84 4.56
C LEU A 373 31.87 -7.42 5.00
N MET A 374 30.89 -6.63 5.42
CA MET A 374 31.16 -5.33 6.04
C MET A 374 31.93 -5.48 7.35
N ASN A 375 31.48 -6.40 8.21
CA ASN A 375 32.06 -6.60 9.54
C ASN A 375 33.48 -7.17 9.50
N ALA A 376 33.84 -7.88 8.43
CA ALA A 376 35.23 -8.30 8.20
C ALA A 376 36.21 -7.14 7.98
N GLN A 377 35.71 -5.96 7.61
CA GLN A 377 36.49 -4.75 7.28
C GLN A 377 36.28 -3.61 8.31
N LEU A 378 35.33 -3.76 9.23
CA LEU A 378 34.97 -2.71 10.17
C LEU A 378 35.48 -2.99 11.59
N PRO A 379 35.96 -1.99 12.33
CA PRO A 379 36.39 -2.16 13.71
C PRO A 379 35.24 -2.41 14.70
N LYS A 380 34.00 -2.08 14.31
CA LYS A 380 32.78 -2.33 15.08
C LYS A 380 31.73 -2.95 14.16
N PRO A 381 31.06 -4.03 14.60
CA PRO A 381 30.09 -4.73 13.76
C PRO A 381 28.83 -3.90 13.52
N VAL A 382 28.36 -3.93 12.28
CA VAL A 382 27.04 -3.41 11.86
C VAL A 382 26.03 -4.56 11.98
N PRO A 383 24.92 -4.38 12.73
CA PRO A 383 23.90 -5.41 12.86
C PRO A 383 23.22 -5.72 11.52
N ARG A 384 22.87 -7.00 11.27
CA ARG A 384 22.11 -7.43 10.08
C ARG A 384 20.89 -6.57 9.80
N LYS A 385 20.14 -6.14 10.84
CA LYS A 385 18.96 -5.27 10.69
C LYS A 385 19.31 -3.95 10.00
N ILE A 386 20.44 -3.35 10.34
CA ILE A 386 20.93 -2.11 9.73
C ILE A 386 21.38 -2.38 8.29
N ALA A 387 22.19 -3.43 8.07
CA ALA A 387 22.63 -3.82 6.73
C ALA A 387 21.44 -4.07 5.79
N LYS A 388 20.40 -4.78 6.26
CA LYS A 388 19.15 -4.97 5.51
C LYS A 388 18.48 -3.65 5.17
N GLN A 389 18.30 -2.75 6.13
CA GLN A 389 17.61 -1.48 5.90
C GLN A 389 18.39 -0.59 4.92
N VAL A 390 19.70 -0.55 5.05
CA VAL A 390 20.59 0.21 4.16
C VAL A 390 20.55 -0.35 2.74
N ALA A 391 20.70 -1.68 2.57
CA ALA A 391 20.67 -2.33 1.26
C ALA A 391 19.32 -2.15 0.56
N MET A 392 18.20 -2.42 1.25
CA MET A 392 16.86 -2.23 0.66
C MET A 392 16.64 -0.79 0.20
N THR A 393 17.00 0.21 1.02
CA THR A 393 16.79 1.61 0.65
C THR A 393 17.76 2.08 -0.44
N HIS A 394 18.98 1.51 -0.49
CA HIS A 394 19.93 1.78 -1.58
C HIS A 394 19.37 1.33 -2.93
N TYR A 395 18.88 0.08 -3.03
CA TYR A 395 18.31 -0.45 -4.28
C TYR A 395 16.96 0.16 -4.66
N TYR A 396 16.33 0.89 -3.73
CA TYR A 396 15.26 1.84 -4.05
C TYR A 396 15.78 3.27 -4.26
N ASN A 397 17.07 3.40 -4.57
CA ASN A 397 17.75 4.63 -4.95
C ASN A 397 17.77 5.74 -3.88
N SER A 398 17.56 5.39 -2.61
CA SER A 398 17.70 6.33 -1.49
C SER A 398 19.17 6.50 -1.12
N ARG A 399 19.66 7.74 -1.07
CA ARG A 399 20.97 8.09 -0.51
C ARG A 399 20.87 8.66 0.91
N ALA A 400 19.71 9.14 1.31
CA ALA A 400 19.51 9.75 2.62
C ALA A 400 19.55 8.70 3.74
N THR A 401 18.82 7.59 3.60
CA THR A 401 18.75 6.55 4.62
C THR A 401 20.09 5.85 4.88
N PRO A 402 20.87 5.42 3.87
CA PRO A 402 22.21 4.90 4.10
C PRO A 402 23.12 5.89 4.87
N LYS A 403 23.10 7.17 4.51
CA LYS A 403 23.87 8.23 5.18
C LYS A 403 23.43 8.49 6.62
N ALA A 404 22.14 8.31 6.92
CA ALA A 404 21.61 8.50 8.27
C ALA A 404 21.92 7.32 9.21
N LEU A 405 22.04 6.11 8.66
CA LEU A 405 22.23 4.89 9.43
C LEU A 405 23.68 4.46 9.58
N LEU A 406 24.54 4.82 8.62
CA LEU A 406 25.95 4.44 8.59
C LEU A 406 26.86 5.67 8.70
N LYS A 407 27.95 5.54 9.45
CA LYS A 407 29.02 6.54 9.48
C LYS A 407 29.74 6.57 8.12
N LYS A 408 30.45 7.65 7.83
CA LYS A 408 31.14 7.86 6.55
C LYS A 408 32.04 6.68 6.15
N HIS A 409 32.81 6.13 7.10
CA HIS A 409 33.66 4.96 6.84
C HIS A 409 32.84 3.68 6.60
N GLU A 410 31.81 3.42 7.42
CA GLU A 410 30.92 2.27 7.27
C GLU A 410 30.17 2.30 5.94
N LEU A 411 29.77 3.51 5.51
CA LEU A 411 29.11 3.75 4.22
C LEU A 411 30.04 3.46 3.02
N SER A 412 31.32 3.83 3.12
CA SER A 412 32.30 3.51 2.07
C SER A 412 32.48 2.00 1.93
N VAL A 413 32.64 1.29 3.05
CA VAL A 413 32.73 -0.18 3.06
C VAL A 413 31.44 -0.83 2.51
N PHE A 414 30.28 -0.29 2.87
CA PHE A 414 29.01 -0.78 2.34
C PHE A 414 28.97 -0.72 0.82
N TYR A 415 29.32 0.41 0.21
CA TYR A 415 29.31 0.56 -1.26
C TYR A 415 30.32 -0.37 -1.95
N GLU A 416 31.50 -0.54 -1.39
CA GLU A 416 32.50 -1.48 -1.90
C GLU A 416 31.98 -2.93 -1.86
N VAL A 417 31.36 -3.33 -0.75
CA VAL A 417 30.80 -4.67 -0.58
C VAL A 417 29.69 -4.94 -1.59
N ILE A 418 28.70 -4.04 -1.73
CA ILE A 418 27.55 -4.29 -2.62
C ILE A 418 27.95 -4.27 -4.09
N GLN A 419 28.85 -3.39 -4.51
CA GLN A 419 29.36 -3.35 -5.86
C GLN A 419 30.04 -4.69 -6.25
N GLY A 420 30.82 -5.25 -5.34
CA GLY A 420 31.44 -6.56 -5.54
C GLY A 420 30.46 -7.73 -5.43
N LEU A 421 29.45 -7.63 -4.57
CA LEU A 421 28.54 -8.73 -4.25
C LEU A 421 27.34 -8.83 -5.23
N LEU A 422 26.74 -7.70 -5.61
CA LEU A 422 25.50 -7.61 -6.37
C LEU A 422 25.65 -6.80 -7.69
N PRO A 423 26.63 -7.15 -8.56
CA PRO A 423 26.93 -6.33 -9.75
C PRO A 423 25.75 -6.20 -10.71
N GLY A 424 24.87 -7.21 -10.81
CA GLY A 424 23.69 -7.15 -11.67
C GLY A 424 22.66 -6.13 -11.17
N ALA A 425 22.50 -5.98 -9.86
CA ALA A 425 21.59 -4.99 -9.30
C ALA A 425 22.13 -3.57 -9.48
N GLU A 426 23.44 -3.35 -9.34
CA GLU A 426 24.08 -2.05 -9.58
C GLU A 426 23.91 -1.61 -11.05
N SER A 427 24.20 -2.49 -12.03
CA SER A 427 24.06 -2.17 -13.46
C SER A 427 22.63 -1.85 -13.86
N VAL A 428 21.64 -2.57 -13.31
CA VAL A 428 20.21 -2.28 -13.54
C VAL A 428 19.85 -0.90 -13.00
N MET A 429 20.26 -0.58 -11.78
CA MET A 429 19.96 0.72 -11.17
C MET A 429 20.58 1.88 -11.96
N GLU A 430 21.82 1.73 -12.44
CA GLU A 430 22.49 2.72 -13.29
C GLU A 430 21.75 2.92 -14.61
N ALA A 431 21.46 1.84 -15.33
CA ALA A 431 20.76 1.91 -16.62
C ALA A 431 19.38 2.57 -16.52
N ILE A 432 18.61 2.27 -15.45
CA ILE A 432 17.31 2.90 -15.25
C ILE A 432 17.47 4.41 -14.95
N ASN A 433 18.45 4.79 -14.15
CA ASN A 433 18.67 6.20 -13.78
C ASN A 433 19.05 7.08 -14.98
N GLU A 434 19.74 6.53 -15.97
CA GLU A 434 20.12 7.23 -17.20
C GLU A 434 18.93 7.53 -18.11
N CYS A 435 17.79 6.84 -17.91
CA CYS A 435 16.58 7.02 -18.73
C CYS A 435 15.64 8.12 -18.22
N TRP A 436 16.01 8.84 -17.17
CA TRP A 436 15.17 9.92 -16.65
C TRP A 436 15.15 11.14 -17.57
N ASN A 437 13.95 11.58 -17.95
CA ASN A 437 13.76 12.85 -18.65
C ASN A 437 13.08 13.86 -17.70
N PRO A 438 13.77 14.90 -17.24
CA PRO A 438 13.21 15.91 -16.34
C PRO A 438 12.14 16.78 -16.99
N GLU A 439 12.16 16.94 -18.33
CA GLU A 439 11.23 17.79 -19.08
C GLU A 439 9.92 17.08 -19.42
N ALA A 440 9.84 15.77 -19.22
CA ALA A 440 8.61 15.02 -19.45
C ALA A 440 7.57 15.35 -18.36
N ASP A 441 6.28 15.29 -18.71
CA ASP A 441 5.20 15.36 -17.73
C ASP A 441 5.11 14.06 -16.91
N HIS A 442 5.45 12.94 -17.52
CA HIS A 442 5.43 11.61 -16.93
C HIS A 442 6.27 10.64 -17.74
N HIS A 443 6.68 9.55 -17.09
CA HIS A 443 7.18 8.35 -17.75
C HIS A 443 6.09 7.28 -17.73
N THR A 444 5.90 6.59 -18.85
CA THR A 444 4.90 5.53 -18.98
C THR A 444 5.46 4.35 -19.75
N TRP A 445 5.01 3.15 -19.40
CA TRP A 445 5.29 1.91 -20.10
C TRP A 445 4.19 0.90 -19.87
N VAL A 446 4.04 -0.04 -20.81
CA VAL A 446 3.08 -1.13 -20.73
C VAL A 446 3.81 -2.41 -20.38
N MET A 447 3.34 -3.08 -19.31
CA MET A 447 3.86 -4.38 -18.90
C MET A 447 3.36 -5.50 -19.83
N PRO A 448 4.02 -6.68 -19.87
CA PRO A 448 3.62 -7.79 -20.76
C PRO A 448 2.16 -8.24 -20.63
N ASP A 449 1.55 -8.02 -19.48
CA ASP A 449 0.14 -8.32 -19.19
C ASP A 449 -0.84 -7.22 -19.63
N GLY A 450 -0.37 -6.20 -20.35
CA GLY A 450 -1.16 -5.07 -20.82
C GLY A 450 -1.46 -4.01 -19.76
N HIS A 451 -0.88 -4.12 -18.56
CA HIS A 451 -1.05 -3.12 -17.51
C HIS A 451 -0.16 -1.90 -17.76
N THR A 452 -0.75 -0.73 -17.86
CA THR A 452 -0.01 0.52 -18.02
C THR A 452 0.50 1.05 -16.67
N VAL A 453 1.77 1.35 -16.62
CA VAL A 453 2.45 2.01 -15.50
C VAL A 453 2.60 3.50 -15.80
N TYR A 454 2.33 4.34 -14.81
CA TYR A 454 2.35 5.78 -14.96
C TYR A 454 3.12 6.45 -13.82
N VAL A 455 4.23 7.07 -14.13
CA VAL A 455 5.12 7.74 -13.17
C VAL A 455 5.18 9.23 -13.49
N PRO A 456 4.49 10.08 -12.74
CA PRO A 456 4.52 11.52 -12.99
C PRO A 456 5.90 12.09 -12.66
N VAL A 457 6.37 13.02 -13.48
CA VAL A 457 7.52 13.86 -13.18
C VAL A 457 7.00 15.05 -12.39
N VAL A 458 7.29 15.09 -11.09
CA VAL A 458 6.73 16.08 -10.17
C VAL A 458 7.81 16.67 -9.30
N GLU A 459 7.85 18.00 -9.24
CA GLU A 459 8.74 18.75 -8.35
C GLU A 459 7.96 19.47 -7.25
N ALA A 460 8.53 19.47 -6.04
CA ALA A 460 8.02 20.26 -4.93
C ALA A 460 8.58 21.67 -5.02
N VAL A 461 7.69 22.64 -5.20
CA VAL A 461 8.04 24.06 -5.23
C VAL A 461 7.69 24.68 -3.88
N ASN A 462 8.63 25.45 -3.32
CA ASN A 462 8.40 26.25 -2.14
C ASN A 462 8.33 27.71 -2.57
N GLY A 463 7.36 28.44 -2.06
CA GLY A 463 7.17 29.86 -2.30
C GLY A 463 6.60 30.55 -1.07
N THR A 464 6.33 31.82 -1.20
CA THR A 464 5.71 32.64 -0.14
C THR A 464 4.60 33.46 -0.76
N TYR A 465 3.44 33.47 -0.12
CA TYR A 465 2.34 34.36 -0.47
C TYR A 465 2.30 35.52 0.51
N ALA A 466 2.37 36.74 0.00
CA ALA A 466 2.28 37.96 0.82
C ALA A 466 0.81 38.37 0.95
N ASP A 467 0.25 38.24 2.14
CA ASP A 467 -1.08 38.73 2.48
C ASP A 467 -1.00 40.03 3.29
N LEU A 468 -1.84 41.01 2.96
CA LEU A 468 -1.82 42.32 3.61
C LEU A 468 -2.17 42.28 5.10
N GLU A 469 -2.93 41.24 5.52
CA GLU A 469 -3.38 41.11 6.91
C GLU A 469 -2.59 40.03 7.67
N LEU A 470 -2.28 38.93 7.03
CA LEU A 470 -1.66 37.76 7.64
C LEU A 470 -0.14 37.72 7.45
N GLY A 471 0.43 38.68 6.68
CA GLY A 471 1.85 38.71 6.39
C GLY A 471 2.29 37.67 5.37
N GLU A 472 3.51 37.15 5.51
CA GLU A 472 4.07 36.15 4.62
C GLU A 472 3.62 34.74 5.03
N ILE A 473 2.98 34.02 4.11
CA ILE A 473 2.51 32.66 4.31
C ILE A 473 3.37 31.72 3.47
N PRO A 474 4.14 30.80 4.08
CA PRO A 474 4.94 29.84 3.33
C PRO A 474 4.03 28.87 2.59
N LEU A 475 4.29 28.67 1.30
CA LEU A 475 3.55 27.77 0.44
C LEU A 475 4.43 26.62 -0.05
N ARG A 476 3.86 25.42 -0.10
CA ARG A 476 4.46 24.28 -0.76
C ARG A 476 3.44 23.62 -1.67
N TRP A 477 3.78 23.54 -2.94
CA TRP A 477 2.93 22.85 -3.92
C TRP A 477 3.77 21.97 -4.85
N TYR A 478 3.11 21.28 -5.76
CA TYR A 478 3.78 20.38 -6.69
C TYR A 478 3.46 20.80 -8.13
N HIS A 479 4.50 20.97 -8.93
CA HIS A 479 4.41 21.10 -10.37
C HIS A 479 4.70 19.76 -11.04
N GLN A 480 4.03 19.53 -12.16
CA GLN A 480 4.29 18.40 -13.04
C GLN A 480 5.17 18.91 -14.16
N THR A 481 6.41 18.52 -14.21
CA THR A 481 7.48 18.80 -15.17
C THR A 481 8.74 19.40 -14.51
N ASN A 482 9.85 19.44 -15.24
CA ASN A 482 11.15 20.03 -14.85
C ASN A 482 11.68 19.54 -13.49
N SER A 483 11.54 18.24 -13.21
CA SER A 483 12.04 17.67 -11.98
C SER A 483 13.29 16.83 -12.18
N ASP A 484 14.34 17.15 -11.43
CA ASP A 484 15.59 16.37 -11.39
C ASP A 484 15.50 15.13 -10.48
N ASN A 485 14.30 14.69 -10.11
CA ASN A 485 14.10 13.56 -9.21
C ASN A 485 14.29 12.19 -9.90
N TYR A 486 15.38 12.01 -10.65
CA TYR A 486 15.72 10.78 -11.38
C TYR A 486 15.72 9.52 -10.50
N ARG A 487 15.95 9.69 -9.19
CA ARG A 487 15.97 8.58 -8.23
C ARG A 487 14.61 7.92 -8.05
N SER A 488 13.54 8.55 -8.46
CA SER A 488 12.20 7.97 -8.39
C SER A 488 11.98 6.89 -9.46
N LEU A 489 12.71 6.91 -10.58
CA LEU A 489 12.45 5.99 -11.69
C LEU A 489 12.78 4.54 -11.32
N CYS A 490 13.96 4.29 -10.76
CA CYS A 490 14.39 2.92 -10.42
C CYS A 490 13.39 2.18 -9.51
N PRO A 491 12.97 2.70 -8.34
CA PRO A 491 11.97 2.02 -7.53
C PRO A 491 10.63 1.83 -8.25
N ASN A 492 10.24 2.73 -9.15
CA ASN A 492 9.00 2.58 -9.89
C ASN A 492 9.07 1.47 -10.94
N VAL A 493 10.19 1.34 -11.68
CA VAL A 493 10.43 0.22 -12.61
C VAL A 493 10.45 -1.11 -11.85
N ILE A 494 11.22 -1.23 -10.77
CA ILE A 494 11.30 -2.48 -9.99
C ILE A 494 9.95 -2.84 -9.38
N HIS A 495 9.22 -1.88 -8.82
CA HIS A 495 7.88 -2.13 -8.27
C HIS A 495 6.84 -2.49 -9.35
N SER A 496 7.00 -2.01 -10.59
CA SER A 496 6.10 -2.38 -11.68
C SER A 496 6.28 -3.84 -12.10
N ILE A 497 7.53 -4.31 -12.11
CA ILE A 497 7.86 -5.72 -12.38
C ILE A 497 7.37 -6.62 -11.24
N ASP A 498 7.60 -6.22 -9.99
CA ASP A 498 7.07 -6.91 -8.81
C ASP A 498 5.52 -6.95 -8.84
N GLY A 499 4.86 -5.86 -9.25
CA GLY A 499 3.43 -5.83 -9.48
C GLY A 499 2.97 -6.77 -10.61
N TYR A 500 3.74 -6.86 -11.69
CA TYR A 500 3.51 -7.80 -12.78
C TYR A 500 3.60 -9.25 -12.29
N VAL A 501 4.64 -9.60 -11.55
CA VAL A 501 4.79 -10.95 -10.95
C VAL A 501 3.57 -11.28 -10.09
N ALA A 502 3.14 -10.37 -9.20
CA ALA A 502 1.98 -10.59 -8.35
C ALA A 502 0.68 -10.77 -9.15
N ARG A 503 0.49 -10.00 -10.24
CA ARG A 503 -0.66 -10.14 -11.13
C ARG A 503 -0.66 -11.47 -11.88
N GLU A 504 0.50 -11.90 -12.38
CA GLU A 504 0.63 -13.20 -13.04
C GLU A 504 0.40 -14.38 -12.07
N MET A 505 0.87 -14.27 -10.83
CA MET A 505 0.55 -15.25 -9.78
C MET A 505 -0.97 -15.39 -9.59
N VAL A 506 -1.68 -14.27 -9.45
CA VAL A 506 -3.15 -14.30 -9.32
C VAL A 506 -3.82 -14.84 -10.57
N ARG A 507 -3.33 -14.52 -11.77
CA ARG A 507 -3.91 -14.95 -13.04
C ARG A 507 -3.76 -16.45 -13.26
N ARG A 508 -2.57 -17.01 -12.97
CA ARG A 508 -2.22 -18.42 -13.27
C ARG A 508 -2.69 -19.42 -12.22
N CYS A 509 -2.86 -19.03 -10.97
CA CYS A 509 -3.34 -19.92 -9.91
C CYS A 509 -4.86 -20.04 -9.95
N ASP A 510 -5.41 -21.25 -10.11
CA ASP A 510 -6.86 -21.49 -10.25
C ASP A 510 -7.60 -21.59 -8.91
N PHE A 511 -6.90 -21.45 -7.79
CA PHE A 511 -7.45 -21.45 -6.43
C PHE A 511 -7.49 -20.04 -5.84
N GLN A 512 -8.03 -19.88 -4.63
CA GLN A 512 -8.12 -18.61 -3.92
C GLN A 512 -6.73 -18.15 -3.47
N LEU A 513 -6.09 -17.32 -4.30
CA LEU A 513 -4.80 -16.68 -4.02
C LEU A 513 -5.00 -15.18 -3.83
N SER A 514 -4.61 -14.69 -2.68
CA SER A 514 -4.49 -13.26 -2.41
C SER A 514 -3.04 -12.88 -2.12
N HIS A 515 -2.74 -11.60 -1.97
CA HIS A 515 -1.37 -11.18 -1.70
C HIS A 515 -1.27 -9.81 -1.02
N VAL A 516 -0.13 -9.54 -0.46
CA VAL A 516 0.32 -8.21 -0.03
C VAL A 516 1.69 -8.00 -0.66
N HIS A 517 1.72 -7.34 -1.82
CA HIS A 517 2.91 -7.18 -2.66
C HIS A 517 3.51 -8.55 -3.05
N ASP A 518 4.69 -8.86 -2.56
CA ASP A 518 5.46 -10.09 -2.76
C ASP A 518 5.18 -11.20 -1.73
N CYS A 519 4.21 -10.98 -0.83
CA CYS A 519 3.75 -11.96 0.15
C CYS A 519 2.43 -12.58 -0.33
N PHE A 520 2.42 -13.86 -0.68
CA PHE A 520 1.25 -14.59 -1.18
C PHE A 520 0.52 -15.29 -0.06
N VAL A 521 -0.82 -15.25 -0.10
CA VAL A 521 -1.74 -15.72 0.95
C VAL A 521 -2.74 -16.70 0.34
N PHE A 522 -2.76 -17.94 0.82
CA PHE A 522 -3.52 -19.04 0.22
C PHE A 522 -3.76 -20.19 1.23
N ASN A 523 -4.62 -21.16 0.85
CA ASN A 523 -4.80 -22.38 1.65
C ASN A 523 -3.53 -23.26 1.63
N PRO A 524 -3.13 -23.89 2.74
CA PRO A 524 -1.92 -24.73 2.83
C PRO A 524 -1.80 -25.82 1.76
N ASN A 525 -2.89 -26.29 1.16
CA ASN A 525 -2.85 -27.28 0.09
C ASN A 525 -2.03 -26.84 -1.13
N HIS A 526 -1.87 -25.54 -1.34
CA HIS A 526 -1.39 -24.96 -2.61
C HIS A 526 0.07 -24.46 -2.58
N LEU A 527 0.84 -24.70 -1.50
CA LEU A 527 2.22 -24.17 -1.39
C LEU A 527 3.11 -24.59 -2.57
N GLN A 528 3.03 -25.86 -3.00
CA GLN A 528 3.86 -26.37 -4.08
C GLN A 528 3.54 -25.69 -5.40
N GLU A 529 2.24 -25.45 -5.67
CA GLU A 529 1.81 -24.77 -6.89
C GLU A 529 2.19 -23.29 -6.86
N VAL A 530 2.01 -22.60 -5.73
CA VAL A 530 2.45 -21.21 -5.55
C VAL A 530 3.95 -21.05 -5.80
N THR A 531 4.78 -21.90 -5.20
CA THR A 531 6.22 -21.85 -5.38
C THR A 531 6.65 -22.19 -6.81
N LYS A 532 5.97 -23.15 -7.46
CA LYS A 532 6.20 -23.52 -8.86
C LYS A 532 5.85 -22.35 -9.79
N THR A 533 4.65 -21.79 -9.68
CA THR A 533 4.18 -20.69 -10.52
C THR A 533 5.09 -19.45 -10.39
N TYR A 534 5.53 -19.14 -9.18
CA TYR A 534 6.48 -18.03 -8.96
C TYR A 534 7.80 -18.26 -9.71
N ARG A 535 8.36 -19.48 -9.65
CA ARG A 535 9.57 -19.85 -10.41
C ARG A 535 9.38 -19.73 -11.91
N GLU A 536 8.25 -20.20 -12.42
CA GLU A 536 7.91 -20.12 -13.86
C GLU A 536 7.88 -18.66 -14.34
N ILE A 537 7.21 -17.77 -13.61
CA ILE A 537 7.14 -16.34 -13.94
C ILE A 537 8.53 -15.71 -13.90
N MET A 538 9.32 -15.98 -12.87
CA MET A 538 10.67 -15.42 -12.75
C MET A 538 11.64 -15.98 -13.80
N ALA A 539 11.48 -17.24 -14.22
CA ALA A 539 12.24 -17.85 -15.31
C ALA A 539 11.88 -17.23 -16.66
N GLU A 540 10.59 -16.95 -16.90
CA GLU A 540 10.13 -16.23 -18.10
C GLU A 540 10.77 -14.82 -18.15
N ILE A 541 10.74 -14.07 -17.04
CA ILE A 541 11.38 -12.76 -16.96
C ILE A 541 12.88 -12.85 -17.27
N ALA A 542 13.59 -13.83 -16.70
CA ALA A 542 15.02 -14.00 -16.94
C ALA A 542 15.37 -14.43 -18.38
N ASN A 543 14.39 -14.97 -19.13
CA ASN A 543 14.56 -15.41 -20.51
C ASN A 543 14.09 -14.36 -21.55
N THR A 544 13.68 -13.18 -21.09
CA THR A 544 13.23 -12.06 -21.95
C THR A 544 14.09 -10.83 -21.72
N ASP A 545 14.01 -9.86 -22.62
CA ASP A 545 14.65 -8.55 -22.44
C ASP A 545 13.67 -7.52 -21.84
N LEU A 546 12.95 -7.92 -20.78
CA LEU A 546 11.92 -7.10 -20.16
C LEU A 546 12.41 -5.69 -19.78
N LEU A 547 13.65 -5.58 -19.26
CA LEU A 547 14.21 -4.27 -18.92
C LEU A 547 14.45 -3.42 -20.18
N GLY A 548 15.03 -4.00 -21.23
CA GLY A 548 15.22 -3.31 -22.50
C GLY A 548 13.92 -2.81 -23.11
N ASP A 549 12.87 -3.63 -23.08
CA ASP A 549 11.53 -3.26 -23.54
C ASP A 549 10.94 -2.09 -22.74
N ILE A 550 11.08 -2.09 -21.42
CA ILE A 550 10.62 -0.99 -20.56
C ILE A 550 11.41 0.29 -20.85
N LEU A 551 12.74 0.22 -20.88
CA LEU A 551 13.58 1.40 -21.10
C LEU A 551 13.41 1.97 -22.52
N CYS A 552 13.19 1.11 -23.51
CA CYS A 552 12.86 1.54 -24.88
C CYS A 552 11.54 2.32 -24.94
N GLN A 553 10.51 1.89 -24.18
CA GLN A 553 9.25 2.62 -24.10
C GLN A 553 9.42 4.00 -23.41
N ILE A 554 10.30 4.10 -22.40
CA ILE A 554 10.56 5.35 -21.68
C ILE A 554 11.36 6.35 -22.54
N THR A 555 12.39 5.88 -23.27
CA THR A 555 13.36 6.74 -23.97
C THR A 555 13.16 6.81 -25.48
N SER A 556 12.30 5.97 -26.04
CA SER A 556 12.15 5.74 -27.50
C SER A 556 13.46 5.30 -28.17
N SER A 557 14.39 4.72 -27.40
CA SER A 557 15.67 4.23 -27.89
C SER A 557 16.10 2.95 -27.15
N MET A 558 16.88 2.11 -27.82
CA MET A 558 17.42 0.90 -27.20
C MET A 558 18.63 1.28 -26.33
N THR A 559 18.45 1.35 -25.03
CA THR A 559 19.48 1.73 -24.04
C THR A 559 20.02 0.54 -23.24
N TRP A 560 19.36 -0.61 -23.30
CA TRP A 560 19.71 -1.82 -22.58
C TRP A 560 19.42 -3.06 -23.42
N GLN A 561 20.23 -4.09 -23.25
CA GLN A 561 19.97 -5.44 -23.73
C GLN A 561 20.41 -6.43 -22.66
N THR A 562 19.50 -7.26 -22.21
CA THR A 562 19.82 -8.30 -21.23
C THR A 562 20.82 -9.30 -21.83
N PRO A 563 21.98 -9.54 -21.20
CA PRO A 563 22.94 -10.51 -21.68
C PRO A 563 22.35 -11.92 -21.79
N SER A 564 22.71 -12.67 -22.82
CA SER A 564 22.33 -14.08 -22.94
C SER A 564 22.80 -14.86 -21.73
N ASN A 565 21.90 -15.59 -21.10
CA ASN A 565 22.16 -16.33 -19.88
C ASN A 565 21.35 -17.63 -19.82
N ASN A 566 21.69 -18.53 -18.88
CA ASN A 566 20.99 -19.78 -18.65
C ASN A 566 20.20 -19.77 -17.32
N LEU A 567 19.91 -18.60 -16.76
CA LEU A 567 19.26 -18.49 -15.43
C LEU A 567 17.88 -19.09 -15.40
N ALA A 568 17.10 -19.05 -16.47
CA ALA A 568 15.75 -19.59 -16.53
C ALA A 568 15.70 -21.06 -16.07
N THR A 569 16.64 -21.89 -16.53
CA THR A 569 16.72 -23.30 -16.12
C THR A 569 17.04 -23.47 -14.63
N ASP A 570 17.96 -22.67 -14.11
CA ASP A 570 18.34 -22.71 -12.69
C ASP A 570 17.17 -22.24 -11.81
N ILE A 571 16.50 -21.16 -12.20
CA ILE A 571 15.35 -20.60 -11.50
C ILE A 571 14.22 -21.63 -11.37
N LEU A 572 13.91 -22.39 -12.42
CA LEU A 572 12.91 -23.45 -12.38
C LEU A 572 13.22 -24.54 -11.36
N ASN A 573 14.50 -24.78 -11.06
CA ASN A 573 14.97 -25.77 -10.09
C ASN A 573 15.23 -25.19 -8.69
N SER A 574 15.11 -23.88 -8.48
CA SER A 574 15.33 -23.25 -7.18
C SER A 574 14.21 -23.55 -6.19
N ASN A 575 14.47 -23.44 -4.88
CA ASN A 575 13.49 -23.81 -3.84
C ASN A 575 13.14 -22.67 -2.87
N TYR A 576 13.97 -21.64 -2.76
CA TYR A 576 13.88 -20.68 -1.65
C TYR A 576 13.69 -19.24 -2.10
N MET A 577 13.20 -18.98 -3.31
CA MET A 577 12.82 -17.63 -3.73
C MET A 577 11.63 -17.13 -2.89
N LEU A 578 10.64 -17.99 -2.65
CA LEU A 578 9.60 -17.78 -1.63
C LEU A 578 9.94 -18.57 -0.38
N SER A 579 9.60 -18.03 0.78
CA SER A 579 9.95 -18.70 2.04
C SER A 579 9.04 -18.32 3.22
#